data_d0388e80cccdd29c0a6a1461bb41d386
#
_entry.id   d0388e80cccdd29c0a6a1461bb41d386
#
_cell.length_a   1.000
_cell.length_b   1.000
_cell.length_c   1.000
_cell.angle_alpha   90.00
_cell.angle_beta   90.00
_cell.angle_gamma   90.00
#
_symmetry.space_group_name_H-M   'P 1'
#
loop_
_entity.id
_entity.type
_entity.pdbx_description
1 polymer ?
#
loop_
_entity_poly.entity_id
_entity_poly.type
_entity_poly.pdbx_seq_one_letter_code
_entity_poly.pdbx_strand_id
1 'polypeptide(L)'
;MVVGSQAKSVETIVIGSGPGGYVAAIRAAELGQKVTIIERDAIGGVCLNIGCIPSKALINAGHAYYSQNHQMDSIMGVQSKGATLDWAATQKWKNEKVVNTLTGGVAMLLKKHKIDIVRGEARFNDNQVVNVISEDESHLLEFEKCIIATGSRPIEIPGFAFKGRVVNSTGALSLPDVPKHLVVIGG
;
A
#
# COMPACT_ATOMS: atom_id res chain seq x y z
N MET A 1 -25.44 -31.19 -5.09
CA MET A 1 -24.94 -31.33 -3.70
C MET A 1 -23.84 -30.31 -3.53
N VAL A 2 -24.08 -29.24 -2.77
CA VAL A 2 -23.01 -28.32 -2.40
C VAL A 2 -22.22 -29.04 -1.31
N VAL A 3 -21.02 -29.51 -1.64
CA VAL A 3 -20.08 -30.02 -0.65
C VAL A 3 -19.68 -28.81 0.18
N GLY A 4 -20.18 -28.74 1.42
CA GLY A 4 -19.80 -27.68 2.36
C GLY A 4 -18.29 -27.75 2.57
N SER A 5 -17.56 -26.72 2.15
CA SER A 5 -16.14 -26.63 2.44
C SER A 5 -15.98 -26.52 3.96
N GLN A 6 -15.28 -27.49 4.54
CA GLN A 6 -14.98 -27.49 5.97
C GLN A 6 -14.07 -26.26 6.27
N ALA A 7 -14.41 -25.50 7.30
CA ALA A 7 -13.61 -24.35 7.69
C ALA A 7 -12.21 -24.81 8.12
N LYS A 8 -11.17 -24.15 7.62
CA LYS A 8 -9.79 -24.38 8.06
C LYS A 8 -9.58 -23.65 9.39
N SER A 9 -9.22 -24.38 10.44
CA SER A 9 -8.90 -23.77 11.73
C SER A 9 -7.55 -23.08 11.67
N VAL A 10 -7.48 -21.84 12.16
CA VAL A 10 -6.30 -20.98 12.26
C VAL A 10 -6.26 -20.31 13.64
N GLU A 11 -5.09 -20.04 14.19
CA GLU A 11 -4.96 -19.44 15.53
C GLU A 11 -5.27 -17.93 15.48
N THR A 12 -4.47 -17.19 14.73
CA THR A 12 -4.60 -15.74 14.63
C THR A 12 -4.73 -15.28 13.19
N ILE A 13 -5.79 -14.54 12.88
CA ILE A 13 -5.92 -13.87 11.59
C ILE A 13 -5.63 -12.38 11.72
N VAL A 14 -5.04 -11.81 10.65
CA VAL A 14 -4.86 -10.38 10.49
C VAL A 14 -5.51 -9.98 9.18
N ILE A 15 -6.49 -9.09 9.21
CA ILE A 15 -7.22 -8.64 8.01
C ILE A 15 -6.62 -7.33 7.53
N GLY A 16 -5.98 -7.39 6.36
CA GLY A 16 -5.22 -6.30 5.73
C GLY A 16 -3.73 -6.39 6.01
N SER A 17 -2.92 -6.18 4.96
CA SER A 17 -1.46 -6.22 5.00
C SER A 17 -0.78 -4.85 4.86
N GLY A 18 -1.50 -3.77 5.21
CA GLY A 18 -0.92 -2.45 5.37
C GLY A 18 0.01 -2.37 6.60
N PRO A 19 0.59 -1.18 6.92
CA PRO A 19 1.53 -1.03 8.03
C PRO A 19 1.02 -1.54 9.38
N GLY A 20 -0.25 -1.34 9.68
CA GLY A 20 -0.86 -1.89 10.89
C GLY A 20 -0.92 -3.42 10.87
N GLY A 21 -1.26 -4.00 9.72
CA GLY A 21 -1.43 -5.45 9.56
C GLY A 21 -0.12 -6.22 9.52
N TYR A 22 0.80 -5.88 8.61
CA TYR A 22 2.04 -6.66 8.49
C TYR A 22 2.93 -6.53 9.74
N VAL A 23 2.96 -5.37 10.40
CA VAL A 23 3.69 -5.19 11.65
C VAL A 23 3.09 -6.04 12.77
N ALA A 24 1.75 -6.00 12.91
CA ALA A 24 1.05 -6.83 13.90
C ALA A 24 1.24 -8.33 13.63
N ALA A 25 1.14 -8.76 12.39
CA ALA A 25 1.34 -10.16 11.99
C ALA A 25 2.76 -10.65 12.31
N ILE A 26 3.78 -9.88 11.95
CA ILE A 26 5.18 -10.20 12.27
C ILE A 26 5.36 -10.30 13.78
N ARG A 27 4.85 -9.31 14.54
CA ARG A 27 4.99 -9.31 15.99
C ARG A 27 4.28 -10.47 16.66
N ALA A 28 3.08 -10.82 16.22
CA ALA A 28 2.36 -11.98 16.73
C ALA A 28 3.13 -13.29 16.45
N ALA A 29 3.71 -13.43 15.26
CA ALA A 29 4.53 -14.59 14.91
C ALA A 29 5.83 -14.67 15.74
N GLU A 30 6.49 -13.53 16.02
CA GLU A 30 7.64 -13.46 16.94
C GLU A 30 7.29 -13.89 18.37
N LEU A 31 6.06 -13.68 18.79
CA LEU A 31 5.52 -14.11 20.08
C LEU A 31 5.02 -15.57 20.07
N GLY A 32 5.31 -16.31 18.99
CA GLY A 32 5.03 -17.75 18.89
C GLY A 32 3.66 -18.13 18.36
N GLN A 33 2.84 -17.16 17.90
CA GLN A 33 1.53 -17.44 17.33
C GLN A 33 1.61 -17.92 15.88
N LYS A 34 0.70 -18.79 15.47
CA LYS A 34 0.48 -19.14 14.06
C LYS A 34 -0.41 -18.09 13.42
N VAL A 35 0.15 -17.31 12.52
CA VAL A 35 -0.53 -16.15 11.93
C VAL A 35 -0.90 -16.40 10.48
N THR A 36 -2.13 -16.07 10.12
CA THR A 36 -2.62 -15.98 8.74
C THR A 36 -3.01 -14.53 8.45
N ILE A 37 -2.41 -13.91 7.44
CA ILE A 37 -2.77 -12.57 6.99
C ILE A 37 -3.67 -12.67 5.75
N ILE A 38 -4.76 -11.92 5.75
CA ILE A 38 -5.72 -11.87 4.63
C ILE A 38 -5.52 -10.54 3.92
N GLU A 39 -5.24 -10.58 2.61
CA GLU A 39 -5.03 -9.37 1.82
C GLU A 39 -5.82 -9.42 0.52
N ARG A 40 -6.62 -8.40 0.31
CA ARG A 40 -7.48 -8.26 -0.86
C ARG A 40 -6.75 -7.79 -2.10
N ASP A 41 -5.86 -6.80 -1.95
CA ASP A 41 -5.21 -6.12 -3.07
C ASP A 41 -3.71 -6.45 -3.13
N ALA A 42 -2.88 -5.66 -2.46
CA ALA A 42 -1.43 -5.75 -2.55
C ALA A 42 -0.76 -5.71 -1.18
N ILE A 43 0.24 -6.57 -0.98
CA ILE A 43 1.06 -6.59 0.23
C ILE A 43 1.66 -5.20 0.47
N GLY A 44 1.60 -4.74 1.73
CA GLY A 44 2.05 -3.41 2.12
C GLY A 44 0.93 -2.36 2.12
N GLY A 45 -0.25 -2.71 1.59
CA GLY A 45 -1.46 -1.89 1.60
C GLY A 45 -1.28 -0.52 0.93
N VAL A 46 -2.15 0.43 1.27
CA VAL A 46 -2.13 1.79 0.72
C VAL A 46 -0.77 2.47 0.90
N CYS A 47 -0.18 2.40 2.08
CA CYS A 47 1.05 3.12 2.39
C CYS A 47 2.20 2.78 1.43
N LEU A 48 2.47 1.49 1.20
CA LEU A 48 3.60 1.09 0.37
C LEU A 48 3.31 1.24 -1.12
N ASN A 49 2.08 0.95 -1.55
CA ASN A 49 1.74 0.87 -2.96
C ASN A 49 1.27 2.19 -3.57
N ILE A 50 0.41 2.91 -2.88
CA ILE A 50 -0.32 4.08 -3.42
C ILE A 50 -0.44 5.25 -2.43
N GLY A 51 0.46 5.33 -1.45
CA GLY A 51 0.42 6.35 -0.38
C GLY A 51 1.79 6.85 0.02
N CYS A 52 2.22 6.51 1.24
CA CYS A 52 3.41 7.07 1.89
C CYS A 52 4.69 6.92 1.06
N ILE A 53 4.94 5.73 0.53
CA ILE A 53 6.19 5.43 -0.15
C ILE A 53 6.27 6.10 -1.51
N PRO A 54 5.29 5.96 -2.43
CA PRO A 54 5.35 6.66 -3.70
C PRO A 54 5.31 8.18 -3.54
N SER A 55 4.61 8.74 -2.55
CA SER A 55 4.63 10.18 -2.32
C SER A 55 6.00 10.66 -1.85
N LYS A 56 6.66 9.96 -0.91
CA LYS A 56 8.02 10.30 -0.47
C LYS A 56 9.04 10.16 -1.59
N ALA A 57 8.88 9.17 -2.47
CA ALA A 57 9.74 9.03 -3.65
C ALA A 57 9.63 10.26 -4.57
N LEU A 58 8.39 10.69 -4.88
CA LEU A 58 8.18 11.89 -5.72
C LEU A 58 8.64 13.17 -5.04
N ILE A 59 8.43 13.33 -3.72
CA ILE A 59 8.94 14.46 -2.94
C ILE A 59 10.47 14.51 -3.02
N ASN A 60 11.14 13.37 -2.86
CA ASN A 60 12.60 13.30 -2.95
C ASN A 60 13.11 13.68 -4.34
N ALA A 61 12.47 13.18 -5.41
CA ALA A 61 12.79 13.58 -6.78
C ALA A 61 12.55 15.08 -7.02
N GLY A 62 11.44 15.62 -6.48
CA GLY A 62 11.12 17.04 -6.54
C GLY A 62 12.15 17.92 -5.82
N HIS A 63 12.59 17.51 -4.62
CA HIS A 63 13.66 18.21 -3.89
C HIS A 63 14.99 18.20 -4.67
N ALA A 64 15.36 17.07 -5.26
CA ALA A 64 16.57 16.97 -6.08
C ALA A 64 16.50 17.91 -7.28
N TYR A 65 15.36 17.96 -7.97
CA TYR A 65 15.14 18.90 -9.08
C TYR A 65 15.16 20.35 -8.62
N TYR A 66 14.45 20.67 -7.54
CA TYR A 66 14.37 22.02 -6.99
C TYR A 66 15.73 22.56 -6.58
N SER A 67 16.51 21.78 -5.84
CA SER A 67 17.83 22.18 -5.36
C SER A 67 18.81 22.47 -6.49
N GLN A 68 18.70 21.80 -7.64
CA GLN A 68 19.54 22.03 -8.80
C GLN A 68 19.14 23.27 -9.63
N ASN A 69 17.88 23.69 -9.57
CA ASN A 69 17.35 24.80 -10.38
C ASN A 69 17.17 26.09 -9.59
N HIS A 70 17.16 26.00 -8.23
CA HIS A 70 16.94 27.16 -7.37
C HIS A 70 18.10 27.37 -6.39
N GLN A 71 19.31 27.02 -6.79
CA GLN A 71 20.49 27.32 -5.98
C GLN A 71 20.62 28.83 -5.83
N MET A 72 20.09 29.33 -4.74
CA MET A 72 20.48 30.64 -4.23
C MET A 72 21.94 30.51 -3.77
N ASP A 73 22.74 31.54 -3.98
CA ASP A 73 24.16 31.67 -3.66
C ASP A 73 24.65 30.72 -2.59
N SER A 74 25.19 29.59 -3.04
CA SER A 74 25.60 28.54 -2.12
C SER A 74 26.84 29.04 -1.38
N ILE A 75 26.67 29.32 -0.09
CA ILE A 75 27.79 29.62 0.83
C ILE A 75 28.85 28.50 0.77
N MET A 76 28.48 27.33 0.35
CA MET A 76 29.38 26.18 0.18
C MET A 76 30.11 26.15 -1.17
N GLY A 77 29.87 27.11 -2.06
CA GLY A 77 30.52 27.18 -3.38
C GLY A 77 30.03 26.11 -4.38
N VAL A 78 28.96 25.40 -4.09
CA VAL A 78 28.36 24.40 -5.02
C VAL A 78 27.55 25.15 -6.07
N GLN A 79 27.89 24.93 -7.36
CA GLN A 79 27.19 25.54 -8.49
C GLN A 79 26.54 24.45 -9.35
N SER A 80 25.32 24.71 -9.87
CA SER A 80 24.65 23.88 -10.82
C SER A 80 24.25 24.64 -12.08
N LYS A 81 24.30 23.97 -13.22
CA LYS A 81 23.79 24.51 -14.50
C LYS A 81 22.28 24.29 -14.68
N GLY A 82 21.61 23.84 -13.63
CA GLY A 82 20.22 23.42 -13.68
C GLY A 82 20.03 21.93 -14.01
N ALA A 83 18.83 21.43 -13.78
CA ALA A 83 18.43 20.05 -14.07
C ALA A 83 17.22 20.04 -14.97
N THR A 84 17.10 19.00 -15.79
CA THR A 84 15.89 18.66 -16.53
C THR A 84 15.18 17.52 -15.83
N LEU A 85 13.86 17.46 -15.95
CA LEU A 85 13.05 16.39 -15.39
C LEU A 85 12.54 15.47 -16.51
N ASP A 86 12.92 14.20 -16.45
CA ASP A 86 12.25 13.14 -17.18
C ASP A 86 11.19 12.52 -16.27
N TRP A 87 9.95 12.97 -16.43
CA TRP A 87 8.85 12.52 -15.58
C TRP A 87 8.53 11.03 -15.76
N ALA A 88 8.60 10.51 -16.97
CA ALA A 88 8.35 9.11 -17.24
C ALA A 88 9.39 8.21 -16.55
N ALA A 89 10.67 8.59 -16.61
CA ALA A 89 11.73 7.89 -15.90
C ALA A 89 11.56 7.99 -14.38
N THR A 90 11.12 9.13 -13.86
CA THR A 90 10.82 9.33 -12.42
C THR A 90 9.70 8.42 -11.97
N GLN A 91 8.59 8.33 -12.71
CA GLN A 91 7.47 7.45 -12.41
C GLN A 91 7.89 5.97 -12.46
N LYS A 92 8.68 5.57 -13.45
CA LYS A 92 9.22 4.23 -13.57
C LYS A 92 10.12 3.87 -12.39
N TRP A 93 11.07 4.74 -12.02
CA TRP A 93 11.94 4.57 -10.86
C TRP A 93 11.13 4.44 -9.57
N LYS A 94 10.15 5.32 -9.34
CA LYS A 94 9.26 5.26 -8.18
C LYS A 94 8.58 3.89 -8.06
N ASN A 95 8.02 3.38 -9.16
CA ASN A 95 7.28 2.12 -9.14
C ASN A 95 8.22 0.91 -9.02
N GLU A 96 9.21 0.79 -9.90
CA GLU A 96 10.03 -0.42 -10.04
C GLU A 96 11.13 -0.52 -8.97
N LYS A 97 11.77 0.61 -8.61
CA LYS A 97 12.90 0.59 -7.68
C LYS A 97 12.49 0.90 -6.24
N VAL A 98 11.49 1.74 -6.01
CA VAL A 98 11.10 2.12 -4.65
C VAL A 98 9.95 1.24 -4.16
N VAL A 99 8.79 1.30 -4.82
CA VAL A 99 7.58 0.57 -4.39
C VAL A 99 7.81 -0.93 -4.41
N ASN A 100 8.25 -1.50 -5.55
CA ASN A 100 8.44 -2.95 -5.68
C ASN A 100 9.50 -3.50 -4.72
N THR A 101 10.56 -2.73 -4.44
CA THR A 101 11.59 -3.15 -3.48
C THR A 101 11.01 -3.27 -2.07
N LEU A 102 10.24 -2.29 -1.64
CA LEU A 102 9.72 -2.27 -0.27
C LEU A 102 8.55 -3.26 -0.09
N THR A 103 7.67 -3.38 -1.06
CA THR A 103 6.58 -4.39 -1.02
C THR A 103 7.15 -5.81 -1.04
N GLY A 104 8.16 -6.06 -1.89
CA GLY A 104 8.90 -7.32 -1.91
C GLY A 104 9.61 -7.62 -0.58
N GLY A 105 10.17 -6.59 0.06
CA GLY A 105 10.78 -6.69 1.39
C GLY A 105 9.77 -7.13 2.46
N VAL A 106 8.57 -6.54 2.47
CA VAL A 106 7.50 -6.96 3.40
C VAL A 106 7.05 -8.39 3.12
N ALA A 107 6.86 -8.77 1.85
CA ALA A 107 6.49 -10.15 1.49
C ALA A 107 7.56 -11.16 1.96
N MET A 108 8.85 -10.81 1.83
CA MET A 108 9.97 -11.62 2.32
C MET A 108 9.94 -11.75 3.85
N LEU A 109 9.66 -10.68 4.58
CA LEU A 109 9.55 -10.71 6.04
C LEU A 109 8.38 -11.59 6.50
N LEU A 110 7.21 -11.48 5.87
CA LEU A 110 6.08 -12.34 6.17
C LEU A 110 6.45 -13.83 5.97
N LYS A 111 7.10 -14.15 4.85
CA LYS A 111 7.59 -15.52 4.58
C LYS A 111 8.63 -15.98 5.59
N LYS A 112 9.59 -15.12 5.98
CA LYS A 112 10.63 -15.43 6.98
C LYS A 112 10.00 -15.80 8.33
N HIS A 113 8.94 -15.13 8.73
CA HIS A 113 8.19 -15.40 9.96
C HIS A 113 7.13 -16.50 9.80
N LYS A 114 7.10 -17.22 8.67
CA LYS A 114 6.17 -18.33 8.37
C LYS A 114 4.70 -17.90 8.50
N ILE A 115 4.39 -16.68 8.12
CA ILE A 115 3.04 -16.14 8.11
C ILE A 115 2.36 -16.59 6.81
N ASP A 116 1.24 -17.28 6.92
CA ASP A 116 0.41 -17.66 5.79
C ASP A 116 -0.27 -16.43 5.19
N ILE A 117 -0.31 -16.34 3.86
CA ILE A 117 -0.98 -15.25 3.15
C ILE A 117 -2.16 -15.83 2.38
N VAL A 118 -3.37 -15.39 2.72
CA VAL A 118 -4.59 -15.73 1.99
C VAL A 118 -5.05 -14.51 1.20
N ARG A 119 -5.17 -14.67 -0.12
CA ARG A 119 -5.64 -13.61 -1.02
C ARG A 119 -7.16 -13.59 -1.08
N GLY A 120 -7.74 -12.42 -0.90
CA GLY A 120 -9.18 -12.20 -1.04
C GLY A 120 -9.74 -11.19 -0.05
N GLU A 121 -11.01 -10.88 -0.22
CA GLU A 121 -11.79 -10.02 0.66
C GLU A 121 -12.35 -10.84 1.82
N ALA A 122 -12.03 -10.42 3.05
CA ALA A 122 -12.52 -11.05 4.27
C ALA A 122 -13.92 -10.56 4.63
N ARG A 123 -14.86 -11.48 4.84
CA ARG A 123 -16.21 -11.19 5.32
C ARG A 123 -16.53 -12.09 6.51
N PHE A 124 -16.88 -11.49 7.63
CA PHE A 124 -17.29 -12.24 8.81
C PHE A 124 -18.62 -12.96 8.57
N ASN A 125 -18.66 -14.26 8.82
CA ASN A 125 -19.90 -15.01 8.90
C ASN A 125 -20.50 -14.95 10.31
N ASP A 126 -19.60 -14.99 11.30
CA ASP A 126 -19.90 -14.82 12.72
C ASP A 126 -18.66 -14.29 13.47
N ASN A 127 -18.63 -14.41 14.80
CA ASN A 127 -17.55 -13.91 15.64
C ASN A 127 -16.26 -14.75 15.63
N GLN A 128 -16.28 -15.91 14.98
CA GLN A 128 -15.13 -16.84 14.91
C GLN A 128 -14.86 -17.36 13.50
N VAL A 129 -15.73 -17.06 12.53
CA VAL A 129 -15.58 -17.54 11.16
C VAL A 129 -15.57 -16.38 10.18
N VAL A 130 -14.55 -16.36 9.35
CA VAL A 130 -14.42 -15.42 8.22
C VAL A 130 -14.42 -16.19 6.91
N ASN A 131 -15.17 -15.69 5.93
CA ASN A 131 -15.12 -16.13 4.56
C ASN A 131 -14.18 -15.22 3.77
N VAL A 132 -13.15 -15.78 3.14
CA VAL A 132 -12.22 -15.06 2.29
C VAL A 132 -12.58 -15.37 0.84
N ILE A 133 -13.01 -14.34 0.12
CA ILE A 133 -13.51 -14.45 -1.25
C ILE A 133 -12.48 -13.83 -2.20
N SER A 134 -11.97 -14.63 -3.11
CA SER A 134 -11.18 -14.20 -4.28
C SER A 134 -11.99 -14.35 -5.57
N GLU A 135 -11.42 -14.03 -6.73
CA GLU A 135 -12.07 -14.20 -8.02
C GLU A 135 -12.40 -15.67 -8.32
N ASP A 136 -11.51 -16.60 -7.93
CA ASP A 136 -11.59 -18.02 -8.29
C ASP A 136 -12.03 -18.92 -7.13
N GLU A 137 -11.82 -18.51 -5.88
CA GLU A 137 -11.94 -19.37 -4.72
C GLU A 137 -12.61 -18.67 -3.54
N SER A 138 -13.18 -19.47 -2.65
CA SER A 138 -13.73 -19.03 -1.37
C SER A 138 -13.24 -19.95 -0.27
N HIS A 139 -12.63 -19.38 0.77
CA HIS A 139 -12.07 -20.11 1.89
C HIS A 139 -12.78 -19.72 3.20
N LEU A 140 -13.26 -20.71 3.92
CA LEU A 140 -13.74 -20.51 5.28
C LEU A 140 -12.59 -20.71 6.26
N LEU A 141 -12.34 -19.72 7.10
CA LEU A 141 -11.34 -19.77 8.16
C LEU A 141 -12.04 -19.59 9.51
N GLU A 142 -11.87 -20.56 10.40
CA GLU A 142 -12.26 -20.47 11.80
C GLU A 142 -11.06 -20.04 12.62
N PHE A 143 -11.18 -18.97 13.42
CA PHE A 143 -10.06 -18.35 14.11
C PHE A 143 -10.33 -18.18 15.62
N GLU A 144 -9.24 -18.17 16.40
CA GLU A 144 -9.29 -17.86 17.83
C GLU A 144 -9.15 -16.37 18.11
N LYS A 145 -8.28 -15.68 17.33
CA LYS A 145 -7.95 -14.26 17.49
C LYS A 145 -7.99 -13.55 16.15
N CYS A 146 -8.48 -12.32 16.16
CA CYS A 146 -8.56 -11.50 14.95
C CYS A 146 -8.00 -10.10 15.20
N ILE A 147 -7.13 -9.64 14.30
CA ILE A 147 -6.67 -8.25 14.23
C ILE A 147 -7.24 -7.62 12.95
N ILE A 148 -8.05 -6.59 13.10
CA ILE A 148 -8.66 -5.86 11.98
C ILE A 148 -7.77 -4.66 11.65
N ALA A 149 -7.09 -4.71 10.49
CA ALA A 149 -6.17 -3.69 10.00
C ALA A 149 -6.50 -3.27 8.55
N THR A 150 -7.78 -3.09 8.27
CA THR A 150 -8.34 -2.89 6.91
C THR A 150 -8.01 -1.54 6.28
N GLY A 151 -7.39 -0.62 7.04
CA GLY A 151 -6.96 0.67 6.55
C GLY A 151 -8.10 1.64 6.23
N SER A 152 -7.89 2.48 5.22
CA SER A 152 -8.81 3.53 4.80
C SER A 152 -8.84 3.67 3.28
N ARG A 153 -9.81 4.39 2.77
CA ARG A 153 -9.95 4.71 1.35
C ARG A 153 -10.31 6.20 1.18
N PRO A 154 -9.90 6.82 0.06
CA PRO A 154 -10.39 8.15 -0.30
C PRO A 154 -11.91 8.14 -0.46
N ILE A 155 -12.56 9.21 0.00
CA ILE A 155 -13.99 9.44 -0.21
C ILE A 155 -14.21 10.55 -1.24
N GLU A 156 -15.24 10.43 -2.05
CA GLU A 156 -15.66 11.51 -2.93
C GLU A 156 -16.38 12.59 -2.13
N ILE A 157 -16.04 13.84 -2.41
CA ILE A 157 -16.72 14.99 -1.86
C ILE A 157 -17.84 15.38 -2.83
N PRO A 158 -19.08 15.69 -2.35
CA PRO A 158 -20.16 16.14 -3.21
C PRO A 158 -19.73 17.28 -4.15
N GLY A 159 -19.97 17.12 -5.45
CA GLY A 159 -19.53 18.04 -6.50
C GLY A 159 -18.12 17.78 -7.08
N PHE A 160 -17.32 16.87 -6.48
CA PHE A 160 -15.96 16.54 -6.92
C PHE A 160 -15.79 15.03 -7.13
N ALA A 161 -16.62 14.45 -8.00
CA ALA A 161 -16.51 13.03 -8.34
C ALA A 161 -15.16 12.70 -9.01
N PHE A 162 -14.55 11.58 -8.64
CA PHE A 162 -13.26 11.15 -9.19
C PHE A 162 -13.40 10.71 -10.65
N LYS A 163 -13.41 11.69 -11.55
CA LYS A 163 -13.47 11.47 -13.00
C LYS A 163 -12.78 12.59 -13.78
N GLY A 164 -12.25 12.27 -14.94
CA GLY A 164 -11.59 13.22 -15.82
C GLY A 164 -10.37 13.85 -15.15
N ARG A 165 -10.44 15.16 -14.87
CA ARG A 165 -9.36 15.92 -14.23
C ARG A 165 -9.41 15.91 -12.70
N VAL A 166 -10.47 15.38 -12.11
CA VAL A 166 -10.61 15.25 -10.65
C VAL A 166 -10.06 13.89 -10.26
N VAL A 167 -8.97 13.90 -9.52
CA VAL A 167 -8.28 12.69 -9.07
C VAL A 167 -8.20 12.65 -7.55
N ASN A 168 -8.13 11.45 -6.99
CA ASN A 168 -7.81 11.26 -5.58
C ASN A 168 -6.28 11.21 -5.38
N SER A 169 -5.84 10.96 -4.15
CA SER A 169 -4.43 10.84 -3.81
C SER A 169 -3.70 9.77 -4.65
N THR A 170 -4.34 8.64 -4.93
CA THR A 170 -3.76 7.58 -5.77
C THR A 170 -3.54 8.04 -7.20
N GLY A 171 -4.57 8.68 -7.79
CA GLY A 171 -4.48 9.25 -9.14
C GLY A 171 -3.42 10.34 -9.25
N ALA A 172 -3.31 11.20 -8.22
CA ALA A 172 -2.29 12.24 -8.18
C ALA A 172 -0.85 11.69 -8.19
N LEU A 173 -0.61 10.55 -7.56
CA LEU A 173 0.71 9.88 -7.56
C LEU A 173 1.05 9.20 -8.89
N SER A 174 0.09 9.08 -9.80
CA SER A 174 0.22 8.35 -11.07
C SER A 174 -0.13 9.21 -12.28
N LEU A 175 -0.05 10.53 -12.14
CA LEU A 175 -0.29 11.45 -13.27
C LEU A 175 0.69 11.16 -14.41
N PRO A 176 0.21 11.13 -15.68
CA PRO A 176 1.07 10.88 -16.83
C PRO A 176 2.10 11.99 -17.05
N ASP A 177 1.75 13.23 -16.70
CA ASP A 177 2.57 14.40 -16.84
C ASP A 177 2.49 15.28 -15.59
N VAL A 178 3.50 16.15 -15.40
CA VAL A 178 3.44 17.18 -14.36
C VAL A 178 2.48 18.29 -14.80
N PRO A 179 1.37 18.51 -14.08
CA PRO A 179 0.39 19.52 -14.47
C PRO A 179 0.97 20.93 -14.31
N LYS A 180 0.66 21.84 -15.24
CA LYS A 180 1.03 23.27 -15.12
C LYS A 180 0.34 23.93 -13.93
N HIS A 181 -0.87 23.52 -13.63
CA HIS A 181 -1.66 24.00 -12.50
C HIS A 181 -2.32 22.81 -11.81
N LEU A 182 -2.14 22.70 -10.52
CA LEU A 182 -2.77 21.70 -9.66
C LEU A 182 -3.54 22.44 -8.56
N VAL A 183 -4.82 22.14 -8.43
CA VAL A 183 -5.65 22.62 -7.32
C VAL A 183 -5.83 21.49 -6.34
N VAL A 184 -5.52 21.73 -5.06
CA VAL A 184 -5.71 20.77 -3.96
C VAL A 184 -6.88 21.22 -3.11
N ILE A 185 -7.85 20.34 -2.92
CA ILE A 185 -9.02 20.58 -2.08
C ILE A 185 -8.82 19.83 -0.77
N GLY A 186 -8.72 20.58 0.31
CA GLY A 186 -8.27 20.07 1.62
C GLY A 186 -6.75 20.19 1.77
N GLY A 187 -6.19 19.63 2.87
CA GLY A 187 -4.77 19.73 3.15
C GLY A 187 -4.40 19.10 4.48
#